data_454ae1c11c26165430b14a24349c7756
#
_entry.id   454ae1c11c26165430b14a24349c7756
#
_cell.length_a   1.000
_cell.length_b   1.000
_cell.length_c   1.000
_cell.angle_alpha   90.00
_cell.angle_beta   90.00
_cell.angle_gamma   90.00
#
_symmetry.space_group_name_H-M   'P 1'
#
loop_
_entity.id
_entity.type
_entity.pdbx_description
1 polymer ?
#
loop_
_entity_poly.entity_id
_entity_poly.type
_entity_poly.pdbx_seq_one_letter_code
_entity_poly.pdbx_strand_id
1 'polypeptide(L)'
;MKNLISVHDVENIHHLLEQALMFKREPLAERSLGSGKKLGLLFMNPSLRTRVSTQIAASNLGMECYVLNVGADNWPLEFREGAIMDGSNVEHIRDAAPVMGGYFDLIGVRTFPSLRDRTLDYSEHVIHSLMKYGGRPVLSLETATVHPLQSLADLMTIREFLPEGRRPKIAMTWAPHVKPIAQCVANSFSEWICAWGQADFVVAQPEGFELNESFLCGARVTYDQKEALEGADFVYMKNWCSYRDYGRVHGSAHEWMMTLDHLKLTNQAKLLHSLPVRRNVEVSDEIMDHQDCLAKNQAAN
;
A
#
# COMPACT_ATOMS: atom_id res chain seq x y z
N MET A 1 -8.58 6.50 -17.04
CA MET A 1 -8.71 5.86 -15.70
C MET A 1 -9.95 6.41 -15.00
N LYS A 2 -10.90 5.57 -14.59
CA LYS A 2 -12.09 6.03 -13.85
C LYS A 2 -11.88 5.90 -12.32
N ASN A 3 -11.22 4.84 -11.89
CA ASN A 3 -10.83 4.57 -10.50
C ASN A 3 -9.34 4.28 -10.45
N LEU A 4 -8.73 4.31 -9.26
CA LEU A 4 -7.39 3.77 -9.01
C LEU A 4 -7.45 2.91 -7.75
N ILE A 5 -7.67 1.61 -7.95
CA ILE A 5 -7.73 0.62 -6.86
C ILE A 5 -6.45 -0.21 -6.83
N SER A 6 -5.96 -0.63 -7.99
CA SER A 6 -4.76 -1.43 -8.13
C SER A 6 -3.96 -1.02 -9.37
N VAL A 7 -2.85 -1.70 -9.64
CA VAL A 7 -2.05 -1.49 -10.86
C VAL A 7 -2.84 -1.82 -12.13
N HIS A 8 -3.86 -2.67 -12.04
CA HIS A 8 -4.70 -3.05 -13.19
C HIS A 8 -5.59 -1.92 -13.71
N ASP A 9 -5.78 -0.85 -12.94
CA ASP A 9 -6.45 0.37 -13.37
C ASP A 9 -5.53 1.31 -14.16
N VAL A 10 -4.22 1.00 -14.21
CA VAL A 10 -3.18 1.84 -14.84
C VAL A 10 -2.93 1.37 -16.27
N GLU A 11 -3.25 2.20 -17.25
CA GLU A 11 -3.06 1.88 -18.67
C GLU A 11 -1.56 1.84 -19.07
N ASN A 12 -0.77 2.73 -18.49
CA ASN A 12 0.67 2.81 -18.76
C ASN A 12 1.43 3.23 -17.49
N ILE A 13 2.05 2.25 -16.86
CA ILE A 13 2.78 2.44 -15.60
C ILE A 13 4.00 3.37 -15.75
N HIS A 14 4.69 3.32 -16.91
CA HIS A 14 5.85 4.17 -17.14
C HIS A 14 5.43 5.64 -17.26
N HIS A 15 4.33 5.91 -17.97
CA HIS A 15 3.79 7.26 -18.09
C HIS A 15 3.32 7.80 -16.73
N LEU A 16 2.59 6.98 -15.95
CA LEU A 16 2.17 7.35 -14.60
C LEU A 16 3.36 7.67 -13.68
N LEU A 17 4.41 6.86 -13.75
CA LEU A 17 5.64 7.07 -12.96
C LEU A 17 6.34 8.39 -13.34
N GLU A 18 6.48 8.69 -14.63
CA GLU A 18 7.08 9.96 -15.06
C GLU A 18 6.24 11.18 -14.65
N GLN A 19 4.90 11.08 -14.74
CA GLN A 19 4.00 12.11 -14.22
C GLN A 19 4.17 12.31 -12.71
N ALA A 20 4.22 11.22 -11.94
CA ALA A 20 4.42 11.29 -10.48
C ALA A 20 5.76 11.95 -10.11
N LEU A 21 6.84 11.61 -10.82
CA LEU A 21 8.16 12.23 -10.64
C LEU A 21 8.16 13.72 -11.05
N MET A 22 7.40 14.09 -12.07
CA MET A 22 7.20 15.50 -12.46
C MET A 22 6.49 16.28 -11.33
N PHE A 23 5.36 15.76 -10.81
CA PHE A 23 4.65 16.41 -9.70
C PHE A 23 5.48 16.48 -8.42
N LYS A 24 6.35 15.50 -8.16
CA LYS A 24 7.30 15.59 -7.05
C LYS A 24 8.27 16.74 -7.19
N ARG A 25 8.80 17.00 -8.41
CA ARG A 25 9.71 18.13 -8.68
C ARG A 25 9.00 19.47 -8.68
N GLU A 26 7.78 19.50 -9.20
CA GLU A 26 6.97 20.71 -9.36
C GLU A 26 5.57 20.52 -8.77
N PRO A 27 5.44 20.46 -7.43
CA PRO A 27 4.17 20.08 -6.77
C PRO A 27 2.98 21.01 -7.07
N LEU A 28 3.24 22.24 -7.53
CA LEU A 28 2.22 23.25 -7.84
C LEU A 28 2.03 23.49 -9.34
N ALA A 29 2.66 22.68 -10.21
CA ALA A 29 2.59 22.87 -11.68
C ALA A 29 1.15 22.90 -12.21
N GLU A 30 0.29 22.04 -11.65
CA GLU A 30 -1.11 21.88 -12.08
C GLU A 30 -2.12 22.34 -11.00
N ARG A 31 -1.81 23.43 -10.29
CA ARG A 31 -2.63 23.93 -9.18
C ARG A 31 -4.07 24.25 -9.55
N SER A 32 -4.36 24.52 -10.80
CA SER A 32 -5.71 24.80 -11.29
C SER A 32 -6.53 23.54 -11.63
N LEU A 33 -5.90 22.38 -11.75
CA LEU A 33 -6.52 21.14 -12.20
C LEU A 33 -7.71 20.72 -11.32
N GLY A 34 -7.58 20.90 -10.01
CA GLY A 34 -8.60 20.58 -9.03
C GLY A 34 -9.48 21.76 -8.61
N SER A 35 -9.37 22.91 -9.26
CA SER A 35 -10.13 24.10 -8.87
C SER A 35 -11.65 23.84 -8.91
N GLY A 36 -12.32 24.14 -7.79
CA GLY A 36 -13.75 23.89 -7.60
C GLY A 36 -14.13 22.41 -7.41
N LYS A 37 -13.15 21.50 -7.32
CA LYS A 37 -13.35 20.07 -7.05
C LYS A 37 -13.18 19.74 -5.58
N LYS A 38 -13.92 18.75 -5.12
CA LYS A 38 -13.95 18.29 -3.73
C LYS A 38 -13.52 16.85 -3.63
N LEU A 39 -12.50 16.58 -2.79
CA LEU A 39 -12.04 15.26 -2.42
C LEU A 39 -12.60 14.87 -1.06
N GLY A 40 -13.38 13.78 -0.98
CA GLY A 40 -13.77 13.15 0.27
C GLY A 40 -12.82 12.03 0.64
N LEU A 41 -12.22 12.07 1.83
CA LEU A 41 -11.35 11.02 2.35
C LEU A 41 -12.06 10.24 3.45
N LEU A 42 -12.38 8.98 3.20
CA LEU A 42 -13.04 8.08 4.14
C LEU A 42 -12.02 7.18 4.80
N PHE A 43 -11.81 7.38 6.10
CA PHE A 43 -10.92 6.57 6.92
C PHE A 43 -11.73 5.66 7.84
N MET A 44 -11.73 4.34 7.55
CA MET A 44 -12.27 3.31 8.47
C MET A 44 -11.25 2.96 9.57
N ASN A 45 -9.97 3.32 9.36
CA ASN A 45 -8.87 3.03 10.26
C ASN A 45 -7.93 4.24 10.38
N PRO A 46 -7.29 4.45 11.55
CA PRO A 46 -6.38 5.57 11.76
C PRO A 46 -5.23 5.60 10.75
N SER A 47 -4.83 6.80 10.34
CA SER A 47 -3.65 7.02 9.51
C SER A 47 -3.02 8.37 9.85
N LEU A 48 -1.69 8.40 9.91
CA LEU A 48 -0.93 9.64 10.05
C LEU A 48 -0.49 10.15 8.67
N ARG A 49 0.35 9.39 7.99
CA ARG A 49 1.01 9.80 6.74
C ARG A 49 0.04 9.94 5.58
N THR A 50 -0.70 8.89 5.26
CA THR A 50 -1.68 8.91 4.15
C THR A 50 -2.67 10.06 4.30
N ARG A 51 -3.14 10.31 5.53
CA ARG A 51 -4.06 11.41 5.80
C ARG A 51 -3.47 12.77 5.46
N VAL A 52 -2.26 13.06 5.92
CA VAL A 52 -1.60 14.35 5.70
C VAL A 52 -1.13 14.50 4.26
N SER A 53 -0.48 13.47 3.69
CA SER A 53 0.05 13.53 2.32
C SER A 53 -1.05 13.72 1.29
N THR A 54 -2.19 13.02 1.44
CA THR A 54 -3.32 13.17 0.50
C THR A 54 -3.98 14.55 0.59
N GLN A 55 -4.08 15.13 1.80
CA GLN A 55 -4.58 16.50 1.94
C GLN A 55 -3.63 17.52 1.30
N ILE A 56 -2.32 17.34 1.47
CA ILE A 56 -1.31 18.21 0.83
C ILE A 56 -1.41 18.07 -0.69
N ALA A 57 -1.50 16.84 -1.22
CA ALA A 57 -1.64 16.62 -2.65
C ALA A 57 -2.90 17.27 -3.22
N ALA A 58 -4.04 17.13 -2.54
CA ALA A 58 -5.29 17.82 -2.92
C ALA A 58 -5.12 19.36 -2.95
N SER A 59 -4.49 19.93 -1.90
CA SER A 59 -4.19 21.36 -1.83
C SER A 59 -3.27 21.82 -2.95
N ASN A 60 -2.25 21.06 -3.29
CA ASN A 60 -1.32 21.36 -4.39
C ASN A 60 -2.03 21.41 -5.75
N LEU A 61 -3.05 20.57 -5.94
CA LEU A 61 -3.89 20.57 -7.14
C LEU A 61 -5.03 21.62 -7.10
N GLY A 62 -5.21 22.34 -5.98
CA GLY A 62 -6.28 23.32 -5.80
C GLY A 62 -7.64 22.73 -5.46
N MET A 63 -7.68 21.47 -4.98
CA MET A 63 -8.91 20.84 -4.50
C MET A 63 -9.23 21.22 -3.06
N GLU A 64 -10.52 21.27 -2.73
CA GLU A 64 -10.98 21.22 -1.35
C GLU A 64 -10.93 19.76 -0.85
N CYS A 65 -10.46 19.52 0.38
CA CYS A 65 -10.32 18.18 0.94
C CYS A 65 -11.05 18.04 2.26
N TYR A 66 -11.93 17.04 2.35
CA TYR A 66 -12.76 16.74 3.53
C TYR A 66 -12.40 15.37 4.07
N VAL A 67 -12.09 15.26 5.35
CA VAL A 67 -11.70 14.01 5.99
C VAL A 67 -12.79 13.53 6.94
N LEU A 68 -13.22 12.29 6.76
CA LEU A 68 -14.25 11.62 7.54
C LEU A 68 -13.66 10.36 8.18
N ASN A 69 -13.63 10.28 9.52
CA ASN A 69 -13.26 9.07 10.25
C ASN A 69 -14.56 8.29 10.54
N VAL A 70 -14.84 7.30 9.71
CA VAL A 70 -16.08 6.52 9.80
C VAL A 70 -16.11 5.70 11.09
N GLY A 71 -17.18 5.83 11.85
CA GLY A 71 -17.34 5.18 13.16
C GLY A 71 -16.63 5.87 14.32
N ALA A 72 -15.93 7.00 14.07
CA ALA A 72 -15.28 7.81 15.12
C ALA A 72 -15.84 9.23 15.18
N ASP A 73 -15.78 9.98 14.08
CA ASP A 73 -16.33 11.35 13.98
C ASP A 73 -17.82 11.34 13.56
N ASN A 74 -18.27 10.22 13.03
CA ASN A 74 -19.63 9.98 12.57
C ASN A 74 -20.04 8.53 12.93
N TRP A 75 -21.23 8.14 12.55
CA TRP A 75 -21.76 6.81 12.83
C TRP A 75 -21.14 5.72 11.95
N PRO A 76 -21.11 4.46 12.44
CA PRO A 76 -20.65 3.31 11.66
C PRO A 76 -21.63 2.98 10.53
N LEU A 77 -21.07 2.55 9.40
CA LEU A 77 -21.84 2.16 8.21
C LEU A 77 -22.01 0.63 8.14
N GLU A 78 -23.15 0.20 7.63
CA GLU A 78 -23.43 -1.19 7.30
C GLU A 78 -23.18 -1.45 5.80
N PHE A 79 -22.41 -2.50 5.51
CA PHE A 79 -22.04 -2.89 4.14
C PHE A 79 -22.67 -4.19 3.67
N ARG A 80 -23.28 -4.99 4.56
CA ARG A 80 -23.84 -6.30 4.21
C ARG A 80 -25.17 -6.15 3.46
N GLU A 81 -25.23 -6.73 2.28
CA GLU A 81 -26.49 -6.76 1.50
C GLU A 81 -27.59 -7.49 2.28
N GLY A 82 -28.78 -6.89 2.30
CA GLY A 82 -29.93 -7.45 3.02
C GLY A 82 -29.85 -7.42 4.54
N ALA A 83 -28.93 -6.64 5.14
CA ALA A 83 -28.82 -6.51 6.57
C ALA A 83 -30.12 -5.95 7.19
N ILE A 84 -30.53 -6.54 8.30
CA ILE A 84 -31.57 -5.95 9.17
C ILE A 84 -30.85 -4.91 10.05
N MET A 85 -31.31 -3.65 9.97
CA MET A 85 -30.65 -2.50 10.61
C MET A 85 -31.08 -2.36 12.11
N ASP A 86 -31.04 -3.45 12.85
CA ASP A 86 -31.41 -3.52 14.29
C ASP A 86 -30.16 -3.55 15.21
N GLY A 87 -28.94 -3.44 14.64
CA GLY A 87 -27.67 -3.45 15.36
C GLY A 87 -27.11 -2.06 15.62
N SER A 88 -25.76 -2.00 15.79
CA SER A 88 -25.01 -0.77 16.08
C SER A 88 -24.71 0.11 14.86
N ASN A 89 -24.81 -0.44 13.64
CA ASN A 89 -24.61 0.32 12.41
C ASN A 89 -25.86 1.18 12.14
N VAL A 90 -25.66 2.47 11.93
CA VAL A 90 -26.76 3.45 11.89
C VAL A 90 -27.29 3.67 10.49
N GLU A 91 -26.42 3.55 9.47
CA GLU A 91 -26.76 3.85 8.08
C GLU A 91 -26.18 2.78 7.14
N HIS A 92 -26.95 2.40 6.13
CA HIS A 92 -26.50 1.44 5.14
C HIS A 92 -25.72 2.15 4.02
N ILE A 93 -24.65 1.52 3.50
CA ILE A 93 -23.82 2.10 2.45
C ILE A 93 -24.60 2.46 1.16
N ARG A 94 -25.72 1.77 0.90
CA ARG A 94 -26.61 2.06 -0.25
C ARG A 94 -27.28 3.43 -0.16
N ASP A 95 -27.41 3.95 1.06
CA ASP A 95 -27.99 5.27 1.31
C ASP A 95 -26.88 6.32 1.46
N ALA A 96 -25.81 6.01 2.22
CA ALA A 96 -24.71 6.91 2.45
C ALA A 96 -23.87 7.21 1.19
N ALA A 97 -23.56 6.20 0.37
CA ALA A 97 -22.66 6.39 -0.76
C ALA A 97 -23.18 7.34 -1.85
N PRO A 98 -24.47 7.29 -2.28
CA PRO A 98 -25.01 8.26 -3.22
C PRO A 98 -24.99 9.70 -2.69
N VAL A 99 -25.24 9.89 -1.39
CA VAL A 99 -25.20 11.21 -0.74
C VAL A 99 -23.75 11.75 -0.75
N MET A 100 -22.77 10.93 -0.37
CA MET A 100 -21.35 11.31 -0.46
C MET A 100 -20.93 11.62 -1.91
N GLY A 101 -21.44 10.85 -2.88
CA GLY A 101 -21.21 11.11 -4.30
C GLY A 101 -21.84 12.43 -4.78
N GLY A 102 -22.88 12.93 -4.08
CA GLY A 102 -23.44 14.26 -4.29
C GLY A 102 -22.55 15.38 -3.76
N TYR A 103 -21.76 15.12 -2.72
CA TYR A 103 -20.89 16.11 -2.08
C TYR A 103 -19.51 16.17 -2.71
N PHE A 104 -18.96 15.06 -3.17
CA PHE A 104 -17.57 14.93 -3.61
C PHE A 104 -17.45 14.62 -5.10
N ASP A 105 -16.39 15.10 -5.73
CA ASP A 105 -16.03 14.79 -7.12
C ASP A 105 -15.12 13.55 -7.19
N LEU A 106 -14.37 13.25 -6.11
CA LEU A 106 -13.48 12.11 -5.96
C LEU A 106 -13.57 11.60 -4.52
N ILE A 107 -13.55 10.29 -4.34
CA ILE A 107 -13.63 9.65 -3.02
C ILE A 107 -12.36 8.81 -2.80
N GLY A 108 -11.56 9.15 -1.78
CA GLY A 108 -10.44 8.34 -1.31
C GLY A 108 -10.87 7.45 -0.15
N VAL A 109 -10.51 6.17 -0.18
CA VAL A 109 -10.97 5.18 0.81
C VAL A 109 -9.79 4.45 1.44
N ARG A 110 -9.76 4.42 2.78
CA ARG A 110 -8.85 3.60 3.56
C ARG A 110 -9.64 2.63 4.43
N THR A 111 -9.43 1.34 4.20
CA THR A 111 -10.09 0.28 4.95
C THR A 111 -9.18 -0.93 5.13
N PHE A 112 -8.99 -1.37 6.38
CA PHE A 112 -8.15 -2.53 6.68
C PHE A 112 -8.96 -3.82 6.68
N PRO A 113 -8.31 -4.97 6.43
CA PRO A 113 -8.93 -6.26 6.63
C PRO A 113 -9.23 -6.51 8.11
N SER A 114 -10.24 -7.33 8.36
CA SER A 114 -10.54 -7.84 9.70
C SER A 114 -9.46 -8.81 10.20
N LEU A 115 -8.76 -9.47 9.30
CA LEU A 115 -7.82 -10.58 9.50
C LEU A 115 -8.47 -11.79 10.18
N ARG A 116 -9.79 -11.95 10.04
CA ARG A 116 -10.61 -13.04 10.61
C ARG A 116 -11.33 -13.83 9.54
N ASP A 117 -11.86 -13.13 8.54
CA ASP A 117 -12.57 -13.72 7.41
C ASP A 117 -11.85 -13.33 6.11
N ARG A 118 -11.00 -14.26 5.62
CA ARG A 118 -10.24 -14.05 4.38
C ARG A 118 -11.16 -13.81 3.18
N THR A 119 -12.25 -14.56 3.07
CA THR A 119 -13.16 -14.45 1.93
C THR A 119 -13.80 -13.07 1.88
N LEU A 120 -14.27 -12.57 3.02
CA LEU A 120 -14.84 -11.23 3.12
C LEU A 120 -13.79 -10.15 2.86
N ASP A 121 -12.62 -10.24 3.49
CA ASP A 121 -11.55 -9.25 3.34
C ASP A 121 -11.05 -9.20 1.87
N TYR A 122 -10.83 -10.34 1.23
CA TYR A 122 -10.38 -10.44 -0.17
C TYR A 122 -11.48 -10.10 -1.20
N SER A 123 -12.74 -10.05 -0.80
CA SER A 123 -13.81 -9.54 -1.66
C SER A 123 -13.77 -8.03 -1.85
N GLU A 124 -12.97 -7.30 -1.06
CA GLU A 124 -12.85 -5.84 -1.09
C GLU A 124 -14.22 -5.12 -1.04
N HIS A 125 -15.16 -5.71 -0.30
CA HIS A 125 -16.58 -5.33 -0.31
C HIS A 125 -16.82 -3.85 0.03
N VAL A 126 -16.00 -3.24 0.89
CA VAL A 126 -16.14 -1.83 1.30
C VAL A 126 -15.91 -0.90 0.11
N ILE A 127 -14.74 -1.03 -0.56
CA ILE A 127 -14.40 -0.14 -1.67
C ILE A 127 -15.29 -0.42 -2.90
N HIS A 128 -15.63 -1.70 -3.16
CA HIS A 128 -16.56 -2.06 -4.22
C HIS A 128 -17.98 -1.51 -4.00
N SER A 129 -18.45 -1.47 -2.74
CA SER A 129 -19.73 -0.84 -2.42
C SER A 129 -19.74 0.66 -2.71
N LEU A 130 -18.66 1.37 -2.37
CA LEU A 130 -18.51 2.79 -2.70
C LEU A 130 -18.44 3.03 -4.22
N MET A 131 -17.72 2.19 -4.96
CA MET A 131 -17.69 2.24 -6.43
C MET A 131 -19.07 2.00 -7.04
N LYS A 132 -19.81 1.03 -6.49
CA LYS A 132 -21.14 0.63 -7.00
C LYS A 132 -22.21 1.69 -6.77
N TYR A 133 -22.22 2.28 -5.58
CA TYR A 133 -23.30 3.15 -5.14
C TYR A 133 -22.97 4.65 -5.14
N GLY A 134 -21.68 5.01 -5.04
CA GLY A 134 -21.26 6.41 -4.91
C GLY A 134 -21.31 7.24 -6.19
N GLY A 135 -21.29 6.59 -7.37
CA GLY A 135 -21.38 7.28 -8.67
C GLY A 135 -20.21 8.23 -8.98
N ARG A 136 -19.13 8.17 -8.21
CA ARG A 136 -17.92 9.00 -8.38
C ARG A 136 -16.67 8.12 -8.54
N PRO A 137 -15.60 8.64 -9.13
CA PRO A 137 -14.30 7.98 -9.10
C PRO A 137 -13.87 7.67 -7.68
N VAL A 138 -13.27 6.48 -7.49
CA VAL A 138 -12.77 6.03 -6.19
C VAL A 138 -11.26 5.79 -6.28
N LEU A 139 -10.55 6.27 -5.25
CA LEU A 139 -9.12 6.10 -5.05
C LEU A 139 -8.88 5.22 -3.82
N SER A 140 -8.17 4.10 -4.00
CA SER A 140 -7.70 3.31 -2.87
C SER A 140 -6.54 4.03 -2.18
N LEU A 141 -6.73 4.37 -0.91
CA LEU A 141 -5.65 4.87 -0.06
C LEU A 141 -4.91 3.72 0.63
N GLU A 142 -5.59 2.64 0.91
CA GLU A 142 -5.15 1.32 1.35
C GLU A 142 -6.40 0.48 1.61
N THR A 143 -6.42 -0.76 1.13
CA THR A 143 -7.53 -1.68 1.34
C THR A 143 -7.06 -3.00 1.96
N ALA A 144 -7.92 -3.99 2.01
CA ALA A 144 -7.57 -5.30 2.56
C ALA A 144 -6.44 -5.99 1.77
N THR A 145 -6.42 -5.84 0.46
CA THR A 145 -5.51 -6.60 -0.43
C THR A 145 -4.48 -5.75 -1.15
N VAL A 146 -4.69 -4.43 -1.31
CA VAL A 146 -3.81 -3.56 -2.12
C VAL A 146 -3.58 -2.18 -1.50
N HIS A 147 -2.44 -1.56 -1.84
CA HIS A 147 -2.06 -0.20 -1.46
C HIS A 147 -1.36 0.52 -2.64
N PRO A 148 -2.10 0.91 -3.69
CA PRO A 148 -1.51 1.40 -4.94
C PRO A 148 -0.64 2.65 -4.76
N LEU A 149 -1.04 3.59 -3.88
CA LEU A 149 -0.28 4.82 -3.65
C LEU A 149 1.07 4.54 -2.99
N GLN A 150 1.13 3.57 -2.06
CA GLN A 150 2.41 3.16 -1.48
C GLN A 150 3.31 2.54 -2.55
N SER A 151 2.77 1.65 -3.38
CA SER A 151 3.57 0.98 -4.41
C SER A 151 4.06 1.93 -5.49
N LEU A 152 3.28 2.96 -5.84
CA LEU A 152 3.75 4.03 -6.73
C LEU A 152 4.89 4.82 -6.08
N ALA A 153 4.76 5.19 -4.80
CA ALA A 153 5.82 5.87 -4.04
C ALA A 153 7.10 5.03 -3.92
N ASP A 154 6.95 3.71 -3.74
CA ASP A 154 8.06 2.77 -3.71
C ASP A 154 8.77 2.73 -5.07
N LEU A 155 8.00 2.64 -6.15
CA LEU A 155 8.54 2.63 -7.52
C LEU A 155 9.21 3.96 -7.89
N MET A 156 8.64 5.10 -7.49
CA MET A 156 9.28 6.42 -7.62
C MET A 156 10.63 6.43 -6.92
N THR A 157 10.69 5.92 -5.67
CA THR A 157 11.93 5.85 -4.90
C THR A 157 12.97 4.95 -5.59
N ILE A 158 12.57 3.77 -6.05
CA ILE A 158 13.46 2.89 -6.80
C ILE A 158 13.99 3.61 -8.04
N ARG A 159 13.13 4.26 -8.81
CA ARG A 159 13.52 4.97 -10.04
C ARG A 159 14.48 6.12 -9.79
N GLU A 160 14.34 6.85 -8.68
CA GLU A 160 15.23 7.96 -8.31
C GLU A 160 16.65 7.52 -7.93
N PHE A 161 16.78 6.33 -7.34
CA PHE A 161 18.07 5.80 -6.87
C PHE A 161 18.67 4.73 -7.80
N LEU A 162 17.96 4.38 -8.87
CA LEU A 162 18.44 3.43 -9.87
C LEU A 162 19.27 4.16 -10.93
N PRO A 163 20.53 3.75 -11.15
CA PRO A 163 21.33 4.26 -12.26
C PRO A 163 20.66 4.02 -13.62
N GLU A 164 20.79 4.96 -14.53
CA GLU A 164 20.18 4.90 -15.84
C GLU A 164 20.63 3.66 -16.64
N GLY A 165 19.68 3.03 -17.33
CA GLY A 165 19.93 1.83 -18.14
C GLY A 165 20.18 0.54 -17.38
N ARG A 166 20.15 0.57 -16.04
CA ARG A 166 20.37 -0.62 -15.22
C ARG A 166 19.06 -1.37 -14.94
N ARG A 167 19.09 -2.69 -15.05
CA ARG A 167 18.03 -3.60 -14.58
C ARG A 167 18.40 -4.08 -13.17
N PRO A 168 17.68 -3.64 -12.10
CA PRO A 168 18.04 -3.98 -10.74
C PRO A 168 17.55 -5.39 -10.35
N LYS A 169 18.26 -6.03 -9.42
CA LYS A 169 17.69 -7.10 -8.61
C LYS A 169 16.99 -6.48 -7.40
N ILE A 170 15.70 -6.76 -7.26
CA ILE A 170 14.87 -6.30 -6.14
C ILE A 170 14.45 -7.51 -5.31
N ALA A 171 14.79 -7.51 -4.02
CA ALA A 171 14.34 -8.52 -3.08
C ALA A 171 13.28 -7.94 -2.14
N MET A 172 12.07 -8.50 -2.16
CA MET A 172 11.10 -8.28 -1.10
C MET A 172 11.23 -9.39 -0.08
N THR A 173 11.56 -9.05 1.16
CA THR A 173 11.72 -10.03 2.24
C THR A 173 10.67 -9.85 3.31
N TRP A 174 10.07 -10.98 3.72
CA TRP A 174 9.24 -11.01 4.91
C TRP A 174 10.07 -10.59 6.13
N ALA A 175 9.41 -9.93 7.10
CA ALA A 175 9.99 -9.49 8.35
C ALA A 175 9.10 -9.87 9.53
N PRO A 176 9.66 -10.18 10.73
CA PRO A 176 8.87 -10.53 11.91
C PRO A 176 7.98 -9.38 12.39
N HIS A 177 6.87 -9.71 13.05
CA HIS A 177 6.02 -8.72 13.70
C HIS A 177 5.26 -9.32 14.89
N VAL A 178 4.91 -8.49 15.88
CA VAL A 178 4.26 -8.90 17.14
C VAL A 178 2.75 -9.18 16.98
N LYS A 179 2.16 -8.80 15.87
CA LYS A 179 0.75 -9.04 15.54
C LYS A 179 0.59 -9.23 14.03
N PRO A 180 -0.50 -9.84 13.57
CA PRO A 180 -0.73 -10.00 12.14
C PRO A 180 -0.86 -8.63 11.45
N ILE A 181 -0.23 -8.50 10.28
CA ILE A 181 -0.33 -7.33 9.42
C ILE A 181 -0.98 -7.76 8.10
N ALA A 182 -1.77 -6.87 7.52
CA ALA A 182 -2.40 -7.09 6.21
C ALA A 182 -1.37 -7.38 5.11
N GLN A 183 -1.77 -8.14 4.11
CA GLN A 183 -0.94 -8.48 2.96
C GLN A 183 -0.91 -7.36 1.91
N CYS A 184 -1.76 -6.35 2.03
CA CYS A 184 -2.03 -5.33 1.01
C CYS A 184 -0.77 -4.64 0.46
N VAL A 185 0.20 -4.30 1.33
CA VAL A 185 1.43 -3.64 0.89
C VAL A 185 2.32 -4.59 0.10
N ALA A 186 2.51 -5.82 0.59
CA ALA A 186 3.34 -6.83 -0.09
C ALA A 186 2.71 -7.27 -1.42
N ASN A 187 1.39 -7.52 -1.43
CA ASN A 187 0.64 -7.83 -2.63
C ASN A 187 0.80 -6.73 -3.69
N SER A 188 0.51 -5.50 -3.28
CA SER A 188 0.53 -4.35 -4.19
C SER A 188 1.94 -4.08 -4.71
N PHE A 189 2.98 -4.14 -3.86
CA PHE A 189 4.36 -3.99 -4.29
C PHE A 189 4.75 -5.04 -5.33
N SER A 190 4.37 -6.31 -5.12
CA SER A 190 4.64 -7.39 -6.06
C SER A 190 4.01 -7.12 -7.44
N GLU A 191 2.71 -6.79 -7.47
CA GLU A 191 2.01 -6.48 -8.72
C GLU A 191 2.64 -5.29 -9.47
N TRP A 192 3.01 -4.22 -8.74
CA TRP A 192 3.57 -3.01 -9.33
C TRP A 192 4.97 -3.23 -9.90
N ILE A 193 5.84 -3.97 -9.20
CA ILE A 193 7.18 -4.30 -9.71
C ILE A 193 7.08 -5.22 -10.93
N CYS A 194 6.20 -6.21 -10.89
CA CYS A 194 5.97 -7.09 -12.05
C CYS A 194 5.40 -6.33 -13.25
N ALA A 195 4.42 -5.45 -13.03
CA ALA A 195 3.85 -4.62 -14.10
C ALA A 195 4.85 -3.62 -14.68
N TRP A 196 5.75 -3.07 -13.85
CA TRP A 196 6.85 -2.23 -14.31
C TRP A 196 7.82 -2.99 -15.22
N GLY A 197 8.06 -4.28 -14.95
CA GLY A 197 8.77 -5.21 -15.85
C GLY A 197 10.27 -4.96 -16.03
N GLN A 198 10.86 -3.99 -15.30
CA GLN A 198 12.26 -3.59 -15.47
C GLN A 198 13.18 -4.09 -14.34
N ALA A 199 12.77 -5.08 -13.56
CA ALA A 199 13.55 -5.64 -12.48
C ALA A 199 13.65 -7.17 -12.57
N ASP A 200 14.71 -7.72 -11.94
CA ASP A 200 14.78 -9.11 -11.51
C ASP A 200 14.20 -9.16 -10.08
N PHE A 201 12.98 -9.67 -9.95
CA PHE A 201 12.23 -9.57 -8.71
C PHE A 201 12.11 -10.91 -7.99
N VAL A 202 12.44 -10.93 -6.71
CA VAL A 202 12.34 -12.12 -5.86
C VAL A 202 11.61 -11.80 -4.56
N VAL A 203 10.74 -12.72 -4.14
CA VAL A 203 10.01 -12.66 -2.86
C VAL A 203 10.55 -13.75 -1.94
N ALA A 204 11.08 -13.35 -0.78
CA ALA A 204 11.54 -14.27 0.26
C ALA A 204 10.55 -14.25 1.43
N GLN A 205 10.10 -15.44 1.84
CA GLN A 205 9.07 -15.60 2.88
C GLN A 205 9.24 -16.94 3.62
N PRO A 206 8.90 -17.03 4.91
CA PRO A 206 8.90 -18.32 5.62
C PRO A 206 7.82 -19.25 5.04
N GLU A 207 8.03 -20.56 5.17
CA GLU A 207 7.00 -21.55 4.86
C GLU A 207 5.71 -21.30 5.64
N GLY A 208 4.57 -21.37 4.96
CA GLY A 208 3.25 -21.09 5.52
C GLY A 208 2.88 -19.58 5.55
N PHE A 209 3.77 -18.70 5.06
CA PHE A 209 3.52 -17.25 4.93
C PHE A 209 3.50 -16.80 3.48
N GLU A 210 3.21 -17.72 2.55
CA GLU A 210 3.08 -17.40 1.14
C GLU A 210 1.99 -16.34 0.92
N LEU A 211 2.28 -15.41 0.02
CA LEU A 211 1.26 -14.52 -0.53
C LEU A 211 0.32 -15.33 -1.43
N ASN A 212 -0.87 -14.80 -1.70
CA ASN A 212 -1.74 -15.36 -2.72
C ASN A 212 -1.06 -15.28 -4.09
N GLU A 213 -1.02 -16.40 -4.82
CA GLU A 213 -0.36 -16.53 -6.12
C GLU A 213 -0.80 -15.49 -7.15
N SER A 214 -2.06 -15.03 -7.08
CA SER A 214 -2.57 -14.01 -7.98
C SER A 214 -1.81 -12.68 -7.89
N PHE A 215 -1.20 -12.39 -6.74
CA PHE A 215 -0.41 -11.17 -6.53
C PHE A 215 1.07 -11.33 -6.84
N LEU A 216 1.56 -12.55 -7.00
CA LEU A 216 2.97 -12.80 -7.32
C LEU A 216 3.32 -12.47 -8.78
N CYS A 217 2.35 -12.58 -9.70
CA CYS A 217 2.49 -12.18 -11.10
C CYS A 217 3.76 -12.74 -11.80
N GLY A 218 4.18 -13.95 -11.41
CA GLY A 218 5.38 -14.60 -11.95
C GLY A 218 6.70 -14.22 -11.26
N ALA A 219 6.67 -13.49 -10.16
CA ALA A 219 7.85 -13.24 -9.33
C ALA A 219 8.48 -14.55 -8.85
N ARG A 220 9.81 -14.62 -8.79
CA ARG A 220 10.50 -15.74 -8.17
C ARG A 220 10.23 -15.74 -6.66
N VAL A 221 9.90 -16.90 -6.11
CA VAL A 221 9.69 -17.08 -4.66
C VAL A 221 10.77 -17.98 -4.10
N THR A 222 11.28 -17.66 -2.92
CA THR A 222 12.21 -18.50 -2.16
C THR A 222 11.84 -18.49 -0.68
N TYR A 223 12.19 -19.58 0.01
CA TYR A 223 12.08 -19.72 1.47
C TYR A 223 13.41 -19.47 2.18
N ASP A 224 14.44 -19.05 1.41
CA ASP A 224 15.75 -18.66 1.93
C ASP A 224 15.94 -17.15 1.74
N GLN A 225 15.92 -16.41 2.87
CA GLN A 225 16.13 -14.97 2.85
C GLN A 225 17.51 -14.60 2.28
N LYS A 226 18.55 -15.38 2.59
CA LYS A 226 19.92 -15.09 2.13
C LYS A 226 20.03 -15.25 0.62
N GLU A 227 19.43 -16.28 0.05
CA GLU A 227 19.35 -16.47 -1.41
C GLU A 227 18.72 -15.27 -2.12
N ALA A 228 17.63 -14.73 -1.56
CA ALA A 228 17.00 -13.56 -2.12
C ALA A 228 17.87 -12.31 -2.05
N LEU A 229 18.56 -12.12 -0.92
CA LEU A 229 19.40 -10.95 -0.66
C LEU A 229 20.70 -10.95 -1.47
N GLU A 230 21.23 -12.11 -1.85
CA GLU A 230 22.49 -12.22 -2.57
C GLU A 230 22.50 -11.36 -3.85
N GLY A 231 23.37 -10.34 -3.88
CA GLY A 231 23.51 -9.43 -5.01
C GLY A 231 22.30 -8.51 -5.27
N ALA A 232 21.36 -8.38 -4.34
CA ALA A 232 20.23 -7.45 -4.49
C ALA A 232 20.71 -5.99 -4.51
N ASP A 233 20.09 -5.17 -5.38
CA ASP A 233 20.31 -3.73 -5.48
C ASP A 233 19.33 -2.94 -4.62
N PHE A 234 18.13 -3.49 -4.40
CA PHE A 234 17.10 -2.97 -3.50
C PHE A 234 16.53 -4.08 -2.64
N VAL A 235 16.31 -3.79 -1.36
CA VAL A 235 15.67 -4.71 -0.42
C VAL A 235 14.46 -4.04 0.20
N TYR A 236 13.28 -4.61 -0.04
CA TYR A 236 12.02 -4.18 0.58
C TYR A 236 11.68 -5.10 1.75
N MET A 237 11.75 -4.57 2.96
CA MET A 237 11.46 -5.30 4.19
C MET A 237 10.02 -5.05 4.61
N LYS A 238 9.20 -6.11 4.74
CA LYS A 238 7.79 -5.96 5.09
C LYS A 238 7.25 -7.19 5.81
N ASN A 239 6.45 -6.97 6.83
CA ASN A 239 5.64 -8.04 7.42
C ASN A 239 4.32 -8.21 6.66
N TRP A 240 3.84 -9.44 6.61
CA TRP A 240 2.47 -9.83 6.27
C TRP A 240 2.08 -11.12 6.99
N CYS A 241 0.78 -11.28 7.29
CA CYS A 241 0.26 -12.50 7.88
C CYS A 241 0.15 -13.63 6.86
N SER A 242 0.03 -14.87 7.34
CA SER A 242 -0.23 -16.02 6.47
C SER A 242 -1.52 -15.84 5.67
N TYR A 243 -1.48 -16.15 4.37
CA TYR A 243 -2.68 -16.24 3.54
C TYR A 243 -3.46 -17.54 3.80
N ARG A 244 -2.76 -18.65 4.06
CA ARG A 244 -3.34 -19.98 4.32
C ARG A 244 -4.02 -20.02 5.69
N ASP A 245 -3.25 -19.72 6.75
CA ASP A 245 -3.72 -19.57 8.12
C ASP A 245 -4.01 -18.08 8.38
N TYR A 246 -5.04 -17.56 7.76
CA TYR A 246 -5.32 -16.14 7.67
C TYR A 246 -5.31 -15.43 9.03
N GLY A 247 -4.53 -14.37 9.14
CA GLY A 247 -4.34 -13.63 10.38
C GLY A 247 -3.34 -14.27 11.36
N ARG A 248 -2.66 -15.37 10.99
CA ARG A 248 -1.62 -15.98 11.85
C ARG A 248 -0.37 -15.12 11.90
N VAL A 249 0.24 -15.08 13.09
CA VAL A 249 1.56 -14.48 13.37
C VAL A 249 2.59 -15.60 13.50
N HIS A 250 3.79 -15.39 12.98
CA HIS A 250 4.93 -16.26 13.23
C HIS A 250 5.63 -15.85 14.54
N GLY A 251 5.44 -16.63 15.59
CA GLY A 251 5.83 -16.24 16.95
C GLY A 251 7.33 -16.22 17.28
N SER A 252 8.21 -16.74 16.41
CA SER A 252 9.64 -16.94 16.73
C SER A 252 10.55 -16.86 15.49
N ALA A 253 10.27 -15.96 14.58
CA ALA A 253 11.02 -15.84 13.32
C ALA A 253 12.09 -14.73 13.39
N HIS A 254 12.80 -14.61 14.52
CA HIS A 254 13.84 -13.59 14.70
C HIS A 254 14.95 -13.67 13.66
N GLU A 255 15.18 -14.86 13.09
CA GLU A 255 16.16 -15.07 12.02
C GLU A 255 15.82 -14.32 10.74
N TRP A 256 14.55 -13.92 10.54
CA TRP A 256 14.11 -13.11 9.42
C TRP A 256 14.25 -11.60 9.64
N MET A 257 14.68 -11.17 10.83
CA MET A 257 14.93 -9.76 11.09
C MET A 257 16.12 -9.28 10.26
N MET A 258 15.93 -8.24 9.45
CA MET A 258 17.03 -7.67 8.65
C MET A 258 18.08 -6.99 9.55
N THR A 259 19.35 -7.34 9.36
CA THR A 259 20.51 -6.85 10.11
C THR A 259 21.63 -6.43 9.16
N LEU A 260 22.70 -5.82 9.69
CA LEU A 260 23.89 -5.46 8.91
C LEU A 260 24.59 -6.69 8.28
N ASP A 261 24.49 -7.87 8.90
CA ASP A 261 25.06 -9.10 8.30
C ASP A 261 24.30 -9.52 7.06
N HIS A 262 22.99 -9.35 7.05
CA HIS A 262 22.18 -9.55 5.85
C HIS A 262 22.49 -8.51 4.74
N LEU A 263 22.75 -7.26 5.11
CA LEU A 263 23.13 -6.22 4.15
C LEU A 263 24.44 -6.52 3.41
N LYS A 264 25.40 -7.19 4.07
CA LYS A 264 26.68 -7.61 3.46
C LYS A 264 26.51 -8.61 2.30
N LEU A 265 25.39 -9.33 2.23
CA LEU A 265 25.09 -10.27 1.14
C LEU A 265 24.64 -9.55 -0.13
N THR A 266 24.20 -8.33 -0.01
CA THR A 266 23.62 -7.54 -1.11
C THR A 266 24.68 -6.83 -1.94
N ASN A 267 24.28 -6.26 -3.06
CA ASN A 267 25.12 -5.38 -3.87
C ASN A 267 25.02 -3.93 -3.36
N GLN A 268 25.37 -3.68 -2.09
CA GLN A 268 25.20 -2.37 -1.44
C GLN A 268 23.76 -1.84 -1.59
N ALA A 269 22.79 -2.68 -1.28
CA ALA A 269 21.40 -2.43 -1.56
C ALA A 269 20.87 -1.17 -0.89
N LYS A 270 20.01 -0.45 -1.61
CA LYS A 270 19.11 0.54 -1.02
C LYS A 270 18.00 -0.18 -0.28
N LEU A 271 17.68 0.31 0.93
CA LEU A 271 16.78 -0.34 1.87
C LEU A 271 15.43 0.40 1.89
N LEU A 272 14.35 -0.34 1.69
CA LEU A 272 12.99 0.17 1.58
C LEU A 272 12.12 -0.39 2.71
N HIS A 273 11.28 0.46 3.30
CA HIS A 273 10.30 0.09 4.31
C HIS A 273 9.15 1.08 4.36
N SER A 274 7.92 0.61 4.20
CA SER A 274 6.70 1.45 4.13
C SER A 274 6.20 1.96 5.48
N LEU A 275 7.03 2.29 6.41
CA LEU A 275 6.66 2.77 7.75
C LEU A 275 5.15 2.67 8.14
N PRO A 276 4.79 2.43 9.42
CA PRO A 276 5.69 2.39 10.59
C PRO A 276 6.51 1.11 10.64
N VAL A 277 7.65 1.18 11.32
CA VAL A 277 8.54 0.05 11.56
C VAL A 277 8.62 -0.26 13.05
N ARG A 278 8.71 -1.54 13.39
CA ARG A 278 9.07 -1.98 14.74
C ARG A 278 10.55 -2.29 14.77
N ARG A 279 11.33 -1.31 15.21
CA ARG A 279 12.78 -1.43 15.38
C ARG A 279 13.13 -2.59 16.30
N ASN A 280 14.17 -3.34 15.95
CA ASN A 280 14.66 -4.53 16.65
C ASN A 280 13.64 -5.68 16.75
N VAL A 281 12.63 -5.65 15.86
CA VAL A 281 11.67 -6.73 15.59
C VAL A 281 11.64 -7.03 14.10
N GLU A 282 11.23 -6.07 13.28
CA GLU A 282 11.19 -6.21 11.81
C GLU A 282 12.60 -6.03 11.22
N VAL A 283 13.29 -5.01 11.67
CA VAL A 283 14.64 -4.63 11.24
C VAL A 283 15.42 -4.07 12.43
N SER A 284 16.74 -4.24 12.43
CA SER A 284 17.60 -3.69 13.49
C SER A 284 17.69 -2.16 13.40
N ASP A 285 18.08 -1.51 14.50
CA ASP A 285 18.27 -0.06 14.56
C ASP A 285 19.29 0.41 13.51
N GLU A 286 20.40 -0.34 13.36
CA GLU A 286 21.48 -0.01 12.44
C GLU A 286 21.02 -0.01 10.98
N ILE A 287 20.08 -0.86 10.63
CA ILE A 287 19.47 -0.90 9.28
C ILE A 287 18.58 0.33 9.06
N MET A 288 17.75 0.69 10.04
CA MET A 288 16.88 1.86 9.91
C MET A 288 17.63 3.19 9.92
N ASP A 289 18.79 3.22 10.60
CA ASP A 289 19.63 4.40 10.66
C ASP A 289 20.75 4.40 9.61
N HIS A 290 20.80 3.35 8.76
CA HIS A 290 21.79 3.24 7.67
C HIS A 290 21.57 4.34 6.63
N GLN A 291 22.66 4.87 6.06
CA GLN A 291 22.64 5.92 5.03
C GLN A 291 21.85 5.51 3.77
N ASP A 292 21.79 4.21 3.47
CA ASP A 292 21.08 3.65 2.32
C ASP A 292 19.61 3.31 2.64
N CYS A 293 19.11 3.63 3.85
CA CYS A 293 17.71 3.45 4.21
C CYS A 293 16.85 4.59 3.62
N LEU A 294 16.03 4.25 2.63
CA LEU A 294 15.19 5.18 1.88
C LEU A 294 13.75 5.28 2.41
N ALA A 295 13.45 4.76 3.59
CA ALA A 295 12.09 4.79 4.16
C ALA A 295 11.51 6.21 4.27
N LYS A 296 12.35 7.22 4.51
CA LYS A 296 11.94 8.64 4.53
C LYS A 296 11.63 9.17 3.12
N ASN A 297 12.39 8.73 2.11
CA ASN A 297 12.15 9.09 0.71
C ASN A 297 10.83 8.50 0.21
N GLN A 298 10.57 7.21 0.51
CA GLN A 298 9.28 6.58 0.21
C GLN A 298 8.11 7.35 0.86
N ALA A 299 8.25 7.79 2.10
CA ALA A 299 7.20 8.51 2.82
C ALA A 299 6.99 9.96 2.29
N ALA A 300 7.94 10.51 1.55
CA ALA A 300 7.88 11.84 0.96
C ALA A 300 7.30 11.83 -0.47
N ASN A 301 7.20 10.67 -1.09
CA ASN A 301 6.59 10.46 -2.40
C ASN A 301 5.08 10.22 -2.25
#